data_bea40e30ec9583f528fa38535b4607be
#
_entry.id   bea40e30ec9583f528fa38535b4607be
#
_cell.length_a   1.000
_cell.length_b   1.000
_cell.length_c   1.000
_cell.angle_alpha   90.00
_cell.angle_beta   90.00
_cell.angle_gamma   90.00
#
_symmetry.space_group_name_H-M   'P 1'
#
loop_
_entity.id
_entity.type
_entity.pdbx_description
1 polymer ?
#
loop_
_entity_poly.entity_id
_entity_poly.type
_entity_poly.pdbx_seq_one_letter_code
_entity_poly.pdbx_strand_id
1 'polypeptide(L)'
;MLTKRIIACMDVRDGQVVKGVQFQQLRHAGDPGALARRYNVEGIDEVVVLDITATLETRQALARTINAVAREIFLPLTVGGGIRSEDDAAAAVDAGADKVSLNTAALRDPGLITTLARRYGSQAVIVAIDAKRRDDGFAVYVRSGTSDAARDAVEWAREAEARGAGEILLTSMDRDGTRSGFDCEMTAAVADAVDIPVIASGGAGALDHFADVFTRGGADAALAASIFHFADTSVSELKKYLRTKGIPVRT
;
A
#
# COMPACT_ATOMS: atom_id res chain seq x y z
N MET A 1 17.81 10.77 -11.36
CA MET A 1 17.32 10.28 -10.03
C MET A 1 15.82 10.05 -10.18
N LEU A 2 15.32 8.90 -9.77
CA LEU A 2 13.87 8.62 -9.82
C LEU A 2 13.14 9.47 -8.77
N THR A 3 11.94 9.96 -9.13
CA THR A 3 11.11 10.73 -8.20
C THR A 3 10.45 9.81 -7.18
N LYS A 4 10.39 10.24 -5.93
CA LYS A 4 9.64 9.57 -4.86
C LYS A 4 8.14 9.74 -5.08
N ARG A 5 7.35 8.69 -4.83
CA ARG A 5 5.90 8.67 -5.04
C ARG A 5 5.16 8.87 -3.72
N ILE A 6 4.08 9.64 -3.78
CA ILE A 6 3.11 9.78 -2.67
C ILE A 6 1.85 9.02 -3.05
N ILE A 7 1.45 8.07 -2.22
CA ILE A 7 0.36 7.14 -2.48
C ILE A 7 -0.76 7.34 -1.46
N ALA A 8 -2.00 7.48 -1.93
CA ALA A 8 -3.17 7.51 -1.07
C ALA A 8 -3.78 6.10 -0.94
N CYS A 9 -3.98 5.64 0.29
CA CYS A 9 -4.65 4.37 0.57
C CYS A 9 -6.10 4.59 1.00
N MET A 10 -7.02 3.84 0.42
CA MET A 10 -8.43 3.79 0.78
C MET A 10 -8.78 2.38 1.26
N ASP A 11 -8.95 2.21 2.57
CA ASP A 11 -9.53 0.99 3.13
C ASP A 11 -11.03 1.00 2.84
N VAL A 12 -11.53 0.00 2.13
CA VAL A 12 -12.94 -0.05 1.72
C VAL A 12 -13.68 -1.18 2.44
N ARG A 13 -14.85 -0.81 2.97
CA ARG A 13 -15.80 -1.75 3.57
C ARG A 13 -17.20 -1.42 3.07
N ASP A 14 -17.89 -2.44 2.55
CA ASP A 14 -19.27 -2.31 2.05
C ASP A 14 -19.44 -1.15 1.04
N GLY A 15 -18.42 -0.95 0.17
CA GLY A 15 -18.43 0.09 -0.86
C GLY A 15 -18.15 1.53 -0.34
N GLN A 16 -17.78 1.70 0.92
CA GLN A 16 -17.44 2.99 1.52
C GLN A 16 -16.00 2.99 2.02
N VAL A 17 -15.34 4.14 1.91
CA VAL A 17 -14.01 4.30 2.51
C VAL A 17 -14.16 4.46 4.01
N VAL A 18 -13.38 3.67 4.73
CA VAL A 18 -13.33 3.69 6.19
C VAL A 18 -11.88 3.85 6.66
N LYS A 19 -11.70 4.35 7.86
CA LYS A 19 -10.40 4.39 8.53
C LYS A 19 -10.55 4.10 10.01
N GLY A 20 -9.67 3.22 10.50
CA GLY A 20 -9.55 2.89 11.92
C GLY A 20 -8.12 3.09 12.42
N VAL A 21 -7.93 2.90 13.72
CA VAL A 21 -6.62 2.77 14.37
C VAL A 21 -6.38 1.29 14.56
N GLN A 22 -5.28 0.75 14.03
CA GLN A 22 -4.94 -0.68 14.09
C GLN A 22 -6.11 -1.59 13.67
N PHE A 23 -6.80 -1.24 12.58
CA PHE A 23 -7.98 -1.95 12.05
C PHE A 23 -9.21 -1.99 13.00
N GLN A 24 -9.24 -1.17 14.02
CA GLN A 24 -10.36 -1.07 14.99
C GLN A 24 -11.03 0.31 14.93
N GLN A 25 -12.25 0.43 15.49
CA GLN A 25 -13.02 1.68 15.56
C GLN A 25 -13.16 2.40 14.21
N LEU A 26 -13.61 1.69 13.17
CA LEU A 26 -13.74 2.22 11.81
C LEU A 26 -14.68 3.44 11.78
N ARG A 27 -14.19 4.53 11.17
CA ARG A 27 -14.97 5.73 10.86
C ARG A 27 -15.13 5.85 9.35
N HIS A 28 -16.29 6.29 8.89
CA HIS A 28 -16.51 6.59 7.48
C HIS A 28 -15.66 7.80 7.09
N ALA A 29 -14.95 7.67 5.96
CA ALA A 29 -14.13 8.75 5.39
C ALA A 29 -14.72 9.32 4.09
N GLY A 30 -15.70 8.64 3.49
CA GLY A 30 -16.43 9.15 2.33
C GLY A 30 -16.63 8.13 1.20
N ASP A 31 -17.10 8.65 0.07
CA ASP A 31 -17.28 7.89 -1.17
C ASP A 31 -15.92 7.68 -1.87
N PRO A 32 -15.59 6.46 -2.31
CA PRO A 32 -14.30 6.16 -2.93
C PRO A 32 -14.01 6.98 -4.20
N GLY A 33 -14.99 7.15 -5.08
CA GLY A 33 -14.83 7.91 -6.31
C GLY A 33 -14.61 9.41 -6.04
N ALA A 34 -15.37 9.99 -5.10
CA ALA A 34 -15.20 11.39 -4.72
C ALA A 34 -13.82 11.66 -4.10
N LEU A 35 -13.32 10.74 -3.25
CA LEU A 35 -11.98 10.83 -2.66
C LEU A 35 -10.89 10.68 -3.73
N ALA A 36 -11.03 9.72 -4.65
CA ALA A 36 -10.10 9.50 -5.75
C ALA A 36 -9.98 10.74 -6.65
N ARG A 37 -11.12 11.35 -7.02
CA ARG A 37 -11.15 12.62 -7.77
C ARG A 37 -10.41 13.73 -7.03
N ARG A 38 -10.63 13.89 -5.73
CA ARG A 38 -9.93 14.88 -4.91
C ARG A 38 -8.43 14.66 -4.93
N TYR A 39 -7.96 13.42 -4.70
CA TYR A 39 -6.55 13.09 -4.73
C TYR A 39 -5.90 13.32 -6.09
N ASN A 40 -6.61 12.98 -7.18
CA ASN A 40 -6.15 13.25 -8.53
C ASN A 40 -5.93 14.76 -8.77
N VAL A 41 -6.86 15.60 -8.32
CA VAL A 41 -6.74 17.08 -8.41
C VAL A 41 -5.60 17.61 -7.52
N GLU A 42 -5.39 17.03 -6.34
CA GLU A 42 -4.31 17.40 -5.43
C GLU A 42 -2.92 16.94 -5.91
N GLY A 43 -2.85 16.11 -6.98
CA GLY A 43 -1.61 15.63 -7.57
C GLY A 43 -0.99 14.44 -6.87
N ILE A 44 -1.81 13.51 -6.35
CA ILE A 44 -1.33 12.20 -5.87
C ILE A 44 -0.63 11.44 -7.00
N ASP A 45 0.31 10.57 -6.70
CA ASP A 45 1.04 9.81 -7.73
C ASP A 45 0.40 8.45 -8.02
N GLU A 46 -0.29 7.86 -7.04
CA GLU A 46 -0.92 6.53 -7.13
C GLU A 46 -2.02 6.40 -6.06
N VAL A 47 -3.02 5.57 -6.34
CA VAL A 47 -4.11 5.23 -5.40
C VAL A 47 -4.09 3.74 -5.13
N VAL A 48 -4.23 3.37 -3.85
CA VAL A 48 -4.40 1.99 -3.40
C VAL A 48 -5.78 1.82 -2.79
N VAL A 49 -6.53 0.81 -3.24
CA VAL A 49 -7.80 0.38 -2.65
C VAL A 49 -7.59 -0.97 -1.98
N LEU A 50 -7.85 -1.05 -0.68
CA LEU A 50 -7.78 -2.29 0.09
C LEU A 50 -9.18 -2.69 0.56
N ASP A 51 -9.70 -3.80 0.05
CA ASP A 51 -10.93 -4.40 0.58
C ASP A 51 -10.64 -5.12 1.89
N ILE A 52 -11.24 -4.62 2.97
CA ILE A 52 -11.09 -5.19 4.30
C ILE A 52 -12.28 -6.10 4.73
N THR A 53 -13.24 -6.37 3.82
CA THR A 53 -14.46 -7.14 4.13
C THR A 53 -14.41 -8.62 3.77
N ALA A 54 -13.56 -9.03 2.84
CA ALA A 54 -13.19 -10.43 2.49
C ALA A 54 -14.29 -11.53 2.52
N THR A 55 -15.54 -11.25 2.14
CA THR A 55 -16.59 -12.25 1.92
C THR A 55 -16.93 -12.42 0.44
N LEU A 56 -17.60 -13.52 0.04
CA LEU A 56 -17.94 -13.78 -1.37
C LEU A 56 -18.90 -12.73 -1.96
N GLU A 57 -19.81 -12.20 -1.17
CA GLU A 57 -20.78 -11.16 -1.60
C GLU A 57 -20.07 -9.81 -1.87
N THR A 58 -18.89 -9.62 -1.32
CA THR A 58 -18.10 -8.38 -1.45
C THR A 58 -17.33 -8.27 -2.76
N ARG A 59 -17.11 -9.36 -3.52
CA ARG A 59 -16.40 -9.28 -4.82
C ARG A 59 -17.10 -8.37 -5.83
N GLN A 60 -18.45 -8.44 -5.92
CA GLN A 60 -19.20 -7.54 -6.79
C GLN A 60 -19.18 -6.08 -6.27
N ALA A 61 -19.17 -5.90 -4.96
CA ALA A 61 -19.05 -4.58 -4.35
C ALA A 61 -17.65 -3.98 -4.62
N LEU A 62 -16.60 -4.79 -4.49
CA LEU A 62 -15.23 -4.39 -4.81
C LEU A 62 -15.09 -3.98 -6.28
N ALA A 63 -15.59 -4.79 -7.23
CA ALA A 63 -15.55 -4.45 -8.66
C ALA A 63 -16.27 -3.13 -8.96
N ARG A 64 -17.41 -2.85 -8.33
CA ARG A 64 -18.10 -1.56 -8.45
C ARG A 64 -17.26 -0.41 -7.89
N THR A 65 -16.61 -0.61 -6.76
CA THR A 65 -15.72 0.38 -6.14
C THR A 65 -14.52 0.68 -7.03
N ILE A 66 -13.86 -0.37 -7.55
CA ILE A 66 -12.73 -0.24 -8.48
C ILE A 66 -13.15 0.59 -9.70
N ASN A 67 -14.28 0.23 -10.33
CA ASN A 67 -14.83 0.96 -11.47
C ASN A 67 -15.15 2.44 -11.15
N ALA A 68 -15.70 2.71 -9.98
CA ALA A 68 -16.01 4.08 -9.55
C ALA A 68 -14.73 4.91 -9.38
N VAL A 69 -13.68 4.33 -8.79
CA VAL A 69 -12.38 4.98 -8.62
C VAL A 69 -11.68 5.17 -9.97
N ALA A 70 -11.59 4.11 -10.80
CA ALA A 70 -10.88 4.13 -12.07
C ALA A 70 -11.43 5.18 -13.06
N ARG A 71 -12.72 5.50 -12.98
CA ARG A 71 -13.34 6.55 -13.81
C ARG A 71 -12.95 7.98 -13.42
N GLU A 72 -12.46 8.16 -12.21
CA GLU A 72 -12.17 9.48 -11.64
C GLU A 72 -10.68 9.85 -11.69
N ILE A 73 -9.81 8.88 -12.01
CA ILE A 73 -8.36 9.08 -11.98
C ILE A 73 -7.71 8.62 -13.29
N PHE A 74 -6.58 9.26 -13.62
CA PHE A 74 -5.67 8.85 -14.73
C PHE A 74 -4.29 8.48 -14.16
N LEU A 75 -4.28 7.90 -12.96
CA LEU A 75 -3.12 7.51 -12.18
C LEU A 75 -3.16 6.00 -11.96
N PRO A 76 -2.02 5.36 -11.69
CA PRO A 76 -2.01 3.94 -11.35
C PRO A 76 -2.93 3.62 -10.16
N LEU A 77 -3.80 2.63 -10.35
CA LEU A 77 -4.70 2.09 -9.34
C LEU A 77 -4.25 0.70 -8.93
N THR A 78 -3.85 0.57 -7.67
CA THR A 78 -3.54 -0.72 -7.05
C THR A 78 -4.75 -1.22 -6.25
N VAL A 79 -5.08 -2.49 -6.41
CA VAL A 79 -6.16 -3.14 -5.67
C VAL A 79 -5.61 -4.29 -4.83
N GLY A 80 -5.92 -4.28 -3.55
CA GLY A 80 -5.58 -5.34 -2.61
C GLY A 80 -6.75 -5.71 -1.71
N GLY A 81 -6.52 -6.69 -0.85
CA GLY A 81 -7.59 -7.27 -0.04
C GLY A 81 -8.40 -8.29 -0.83
N GLY A 82 -8.47 -9.53 -0.33
CA GLY A 82 -9.25 -10.59 -0.96
C GLY A 82 -8.70 -11.21 -2.23
N ILE A 83 -7.57 -10.79 -2.79
CA ILE A 83 -6.92 -11.42 -3.95
C ILE A 83 -6.26 -12.73 -3.48
N ARG A 84 -6.82 -13.87 -3.89
CA ARG A 84 -6.42 -15.21 -3.43
C ARG A 84 -6.07 -16.15 -4.57
N SER A 85 -6.40 -15.77 -5.80
CA SER A 85 -6.24 -16.59 -6.99
C SER A 85 -5.97 -15.73 -8.22
N GLU A 86 -5.62 -16.38 -9.32
CA GLU A 86 -5.49 -15.75 -10.63
C GLU A 86 -6.82 -15.14 -11.11
N ASP A 87 -7.94 -15.79 -10.81
CA ASP A 87 -9.29 -15.30 -11.18
C ASP A 87 -9.65 -14.04 -10.39
N ASP A 88 -9.26 -13.94 -9.10
CA ASP A 88 -9.48 -12.72 -8.33
C ASP A 88 -8.67 -11.55 -8.90
N ALA A 89 -7.42 -11.81 -9.28
CA ALA A 89 -6.56 -10.81 -9.91
C ALA A 89 -7.12 -10.38 -11.27
N ALA A 90 -7.58 -11.33 -12.11
CA ALA A 90 -8.22 -11.03 -13.38
C ALA A 90 -9.46 -10.14 -13.20
N ALA A 91 -10.32 -10.46 -12.24
CA ALA A 91 -11.52 -9.67 -11.95
C ALA A 91 -11.18 -8.23 -11.50
N ALA A 92 -10.10 -8.05 -10.73
CA ALA A 92 -9.64 -6.72 -10.33
C ALA A 92 -9.11 -5.91 -11.53
N VAL A 93 -8.30 -6.53 -12.40
CA VAL A 93 -7.77 -5.90 -13.62
C VAL A 93 -8.91 -5.56 -14.59
N ASP A 94 -9.83 -6.47 -14.82
CA ASP A 94 -11.01 -6.24 -15.69
C ASP A 94 -11.91 -5.12 -15.16
N ALA A 95 -11.93 -4.90 -13.84
CA ALA A 95 -12.64 -3.80 -13.21
C ALA A 95 -11.91 -2.45 -13.31
N GLY A 96 -10.64 -2.42 -13.73
CA GLY A 96 -9.85 -1.21 -13.96
C GLY A 96 -8.63 -1.04 -13.05
N ALA A 97 -8.18 -2.08 -12.34
CA ALA A 97 -6.92 -2.03 -11.60
C ALA A 97 -5.72 -2.16 -12.54
N ASP A 98 -4.68 -1.33 -12.33
CA ASP A 98 -3.39 -1.45 -13.01
C ASP A 98 -2.46 -2.44 -12.31
N LYS A 99 -2.62 -2.59 -11.00
CA LYS A 99 -1.79 -3.45 -10.14
C LYS A 99 -2.65 -4.20 -9.12
N VAL A 100 -2.18 -5.37 -8.73
CA VAL A 100 -2.78 -6.16 -7.65
C VAL A 100 -1.81 -6.33 -6.49
N SER A 101 -2.33 -6.25 -5.27
CA SER A 101 -1.55 -6.43 -4.04
C SER A 101 -1.91 -7.74 -3.34
N LEU A 102 -0.91 -8.58 -3.15
CA LEU A 102 -1.00 -9.89 -2.50
C LEU A 102 -0.39 -9.82 -1.10
N ASN A 103 -1.07 -10.38 -0.10
CA ASN A 103 -0.55 -10.52 1.26
C ASN A 103 -0.61 -12.00 1.68
N THR A 104 -1.57 -12.41 2.49
CA THR A 104 -1.72 -13.76 3.04
C THR A 104 -1.74 -14.86 1.96
N ALA A 105 -2.29 -14.57 0.78
CA ALA A 105 -2.33 -15.52 -0.33
C ALA A 105 -0.93 -15.86 -0.85
N ALA A 106 -0.08 -14.84 -1.01
CA ALA A 106 1.31 -15.01 -1.45
C ALA A 106 2.14 -15.82 -0.44
N LEU A 107 1.90 -15.64 0.87
CA LEU A 107 2.57 -16.43 1.91
C LEU A 107 2.14 -17.90 1.90
N ARG A 108 0.88 -18.19 1.57
CA ARG A 108 0.35 -19.55 1.49
C ARG A 108 0.78 -20.28 0.23
N ASP A 109 0.74 -19.58 -0.88
CA ASP A 109 1.15 -20.05 -2.21
C ASP A 109 2.03 -18.99 -2.88
N PRO A 110 3.35 -19.02 -2.62
CA PRO A 110 4.27 -18.10 -3.27
C PRO A 110 4.32 -18.25 -4.81
N GLY A 111 3.87 -19.38 -5.35
CA GLY A 111 3.76 -19.62 -6.79
C GLY A 111 2.78 -18.66 -7.47
N LEU A 112 1.78 -18.14 -6.72
CA LEU A 112 0.83 -17.16 -7.22
C LEU A 112 1.52 -15.86 -7.69
N ILE A 113 2.58 -15.42 -7.00
CA ILE A 113 3.38 -14.24 -7.42
C ILE A 113 3.93 -14.49 -8.83
N THR A 114 4.57 -15.65 -9.03
CA THR A 114 5.17 -16.00 -10.33
C THR A 114 4.13 -16.12 -11.44
N THR A 115 2.97 -16.70 -11.14
CA THR A 115 1.87 -16.83 -12.10
C THR A 115 1.35 -15.47 -12.55
N LEU A 116 1.09 -14.57 -11.62
CA LEU A 116 0.60 -13.23 -11.93
C LEU A 116 1.66 -12.36 -12.61
N ALA A 117 2.93 -12.46 -12.19
CA ALA A 117 4.03 -11.75 -12.83
C ALA A 117 4.24 -12.19 -14.30
N ARG A 118 4.07 -13.47 -14.60
CA ARG A 118 4.13 -13.98 -15.99
C ARG A 118 2.96 -13.49 -16.85
N ARG A 119 1.78 -13.36 -16.25
CA ARG A 119 0.57 -12.98 -16.97
C ARG A 119 0.45 -11.47 -17.22
N TYR A 120 0.76 -10.67 -16.20
CA TYR A 120 0.52 -9.21 -16.21
C TYR A 120 1.81 -8.38 -16.21
N GLY A 121 2.97 -9.01 -16.06
CA GLY A 121 4.25 -8.36 -15.83
C GLY A 121 4.51 -8.09 -14.34
N SER A 122 5.78 -8.10 -13.94
CA SER A 122 6.18 -7.85 -12.54
C SER A 122 5.66 -6.53 -12.00
N GLN A 123 5.65 -5.48 -12.82
CA GLN A 123 5.17 -4.14 -12.46
C GLN A 123 3.69 -4.11 -12.00
N ALA A 124 2.91 -5.13 -12.34
CA ALA A 124 1.50 -5.25 -11.92
C ALA A 124 1.33 -6.02 -10.61
N VAL A 125 2.40 -6.57 -10.02
CA VAL A 125 2.31 -7.44 -8.83
C VAL A 125 3.04 -6.80 -7.66
N ILE A 126 2.27 -6.43 -6.64
CA ILE A 126 2.79 -5.91 -5.36
C ILE A 126 2.65 -7.00 -4.31
N VAL A 127 3.70 -7.24 -3.52
CA VAL A 127 3.61 -8.09 -2.33
C VAL A 127 3.51 -7.18 -1.09
N ALA A 128 2.37 -7.27 -0.39
CA ALA A 128 2.16 -6.57 0.86
C ALA A 128 2.70 -7.39 2.02
N ILE A 129 3.49 -6.74 2.87
CA ILE A 129 4.12 -7.31 4.06
C ILE A 129 3.72 -6.50 5.27
N ASP A 130 2.90 -7.08 6.14
CA ASP A 130 2.61 -6.51 7.45
C ASP A 130 3.63 -7.07 8.44
N ALA A 131 4.43 -6.21 9.06
CA ALA A 131 5.51 -6.64 9.93
C ALA A 131 5.52 -5.93 11.29
N LYS A 132 6.03 -6.63 12.30
CA LYS A 132 6.30 -6.09 13.63
C LYS A 132 7.75 -6.31 14.00
N ARG A 133 8.28 -5.40 14.82
CA ARG A 133 9.61 -5.53 15.41
C ARG A 133 9.66 -6.73 16.36
N ARG A 134 10.76 -7.47 16.29
CA ARG A 134 11.22 -8.46 17.27
C ARG A 134 12.62 -8.10 17.78
N ASP A 135 13.10 -8.84 18.78
CA ASP A 135 14.45 -8.62 19.34
C ASP A 135 15.56 -8.82 18.28
N ASP A 136 15.32 -9.69 17.31
CA ASP A 136 16.28 -10.13 16.28
C ASP A 136 15.89 -9.73 14.83
N GLY A 137 14.92 -8.81 14.63
CA GLY A 137 14.50 -8.41 13.30
C GLY A 137 13.03 -8.02 13.20
N PHE A 138 12.39 -8.39 12.08
CA PHE A 138 11.01 -8.02 11.77
C PHE A 138 10.18 -9.23 11.38
N ALA A 139 9.20 -9.58 12.19
CA ALA A 139 8.31 -10.70 11.93
C ALA A 139 7.16 -10.33 11.00
N VAL A 140 6.88 -11.19 10.02
CA VAL A 140 5.71 -11.07 9.13
C VAL A 140 4.46 -11.53 9.85
N TYR A 141 3.39 -10.75 9.72
CA TYR A 141 2.06 -11.07 10.23
C TYR A 141 1.05 -11.23 9.10
N VAL A 142 0.03 -12.05 9.35
CA VAL A 142 -1.08 -12.33 8.43
C VAL A 142 -2.43 -12.13 9.12
N ARG A 143 -3.52 -12.21 8.36
CA ARG A 143 -4.89 -12.07 8.85
C ARG A 143 -5.10 -10.78 9.64
N SER A 144 -4.81 -9.65 9.00
CA SER A 144 -4.92 -8.32 9.62
C SER A 144 -4.12 -8.23 10.92
N GLY A 145 -2.92 -8.83 10.95
CA GLY A 145 -2.01 -8.73 12.07
C GLY A 145 -2.27 -9.64 13.27
N THR A 146 -3.18 -10.62 13.15
CA THR A 146 -3.55 -11.48 14.27
C THR A 146 -2.70 -12.75 14.39
N SER A 147 -1.97 -13.14 13.34
CA SER A 147 -1.16 -14.36 13.31
C SER A 147 0.24 -14.08 12.81
N ASP A 148 1.24 -14.47 13.58
CA ASP A 148 2.63 -14.53 13.15
C ASP A 148 2.79 -15.61 12.06
N ALA A 149 3.43 -15.25 10.95
CA ALA A 149 3.68 -16.16 9.83
C ALA A 149 4.94 -17.01 10.03
N ALA A 150 5.66 -16.85 11.14
CA ALA A 150 6.94 -17.48 11.43
C ALA A 150 7.99 -17.22 10.32
N ARG A 151 7.96 -16.02 9.72
CA ARG A 151 8.90 -15.56 8.68
C ARG A 151 9.49 -14.21 9.05
N ASP A 152 10.73 -13.98 8.65
CA ASP A 152 11.36 -12.67 8.68
C ASP A 152 10.92 -11.83 7.48
N ALA A 153 10.72 -10.52 7.69
CA ALA A 153 10.20 -9.62 6.65
C ALA A 153 11.22 -9.36 5.54
N VAL A 154 12.51 -9.30 5.87
CA VAL A 154 13.60 -9.09 4.90
C VAL A 154 13.76 -10.32 4.02
N GLU A 155 13.77 -11.51 4.62
CA GLU A 155 13.86 -12.77 3.87
C GLU A 155 12.64 -12.96 2.96
N TRP A 156 11.44 -12.63 3.46
CA TRP A 156 10.22 -12.71 2.66
C TRP A 156 10.22 -11.72 1.50
N ALA A 157 10.71 -10.51 1.69
CA ALA A 157 10.84 -9.53 0.61
C ALA A 157 11.76 -10.02 -0.50
N ARG A 158 12.92 -10.62 -0.17
CA ARG A 158 13.84 -11.23 -1.14
C ARG A 158 13.19 -12.39 -1.91
N GLU A 159 12.45 -13.25 -1.21
CA GLU A 159 11.73 -14.34 -1.87
C GLU A 159 10.66 -13.81 -2.80
N ALA A 160 9.88 -12.78 -2.39
CA ALA A 160 8.86 -12.17 -3.20
C ALA A 160 9.43 -11.58 -4.50
N GLU A 161 10.55 -10.86 -4.41
CA GLU A 161 11.28 -10.34 -5.57
C GLU A 161 11.76 -11.48 -6.48
N ALA A 162 12.41 -12.49 -5.95
CA ALA A 162 12.90 -13.64 -6.72
C ALA A 162 11.77 -14.39 -7.46
N ARG A 163 10.53 -14.30 -6.97
CA ARG A 163 9.34 -14.87 -7.60
C ARG A 163 8.68 -13.96 -8.62
N GLY A 164 9.14 -12.72 -8.75
CA GLY A 164 8.68 -11.78 -9.77
C GLY A 164 7.76 -10.68 -9.25
N ALA A 165 7.70 -10.42 -7.95
CA ALA A 165 7.09 -9.20 -7.45
C ALA A 165 7.77 -7.97 -8.05
N GLY A 166 7.01 -6.95 -8.40
CA GLY A 166 7.54 -5.69 -8.93
C GLY A 166 7.69 -4.60 -7.89
N GLU A 167 7.00 -4.72 -6.74
CA GLU A 167 7.10 -3.78 -5.62
C GLU A 167 6.78 -4.48 -4.29
N ILE A 168 7.34 -3.98 -3.19
CA ILE A 168 6.99 -4.37 -1.83
C ILE A 168 6.19 -3.24 -1.17
N LEU A 169 4.99 -3.54 -0.67
CA LEU A 169 4.22 -2.65 0.21
C LEU A 169 4.46 -3.08 1.66
N LEU A 170 5.33 -2.36 2.37
CA LEU A 170 5.77 -2.70 3.72
C LEU A 170 5.01 -1.86 4.76
N THR A 171 4.19 -2.50 5.57
CA THR A 171 3.44 -1.85 6.64
C THR A 171 4.03 -2.18 8.00
N SER A 172 4.48 -1.15 8.73
CA SER A 172 4.81 -1.28 10.14
C SER A 172 3.53 -1.30 10.97
N MET A 173 3.21 -2.47 11.52
CA MET A 173 2.05 -2.62 12.40
C MET A 173 2.22 -1.88 13.73
N ASP A 174 3.46 -1.72 14.19
CA ASP A 174 3.77 -0.98 15.42
C ASP A 174 3.52 0.53 15.25
N ARG A 175 3.61 1.03 14.01
CA ARG A 175 3.42 2.43 13.66
C ARG A 175 2.03 2.73 13.07
N ASP A 176 1.31 1.73 12.56
CA ASP A 176 0.03 1.99 11.89
C ASP A 176 -0.99 2.63 12.81
N GLY A 177 -1.58 3.73 12.33
CA GLY A 177 -2.55 4.54 13.06
C GLY A 177 -1.97 5.42 14.18
N THR A 178 -0.69 5.29 14.54
CA THR A 178 -0.07 6.05 15.66
C THR A 178 0.25 7.49 15.33
N ARG A 179 0.42 7.83 14.04
CA ARG A 179 0.86 9.16 13.56
C ARG A 179 2.23 9.59 14.07
N SER A 180 3.07 8.66 14.55
CA SER A 180 4.37 8.92 15.19
C SER A 180 5.57 8.80 14.25
N GLY A 181 5.33 8.71 12.94
CA GLY A 181 6.33 8.54 11.88
C GLY A 181 6.42 7.10 11.40
N PHE A 182 6.87 6.95 10.14
CA PHE A 182 7.16 5.64 9.55
C PHE A 182 8.28 4.91 10.29
N ASP A 183 8.31 3.59 10.22
CA ASP A 183 9.43 2.79 10.74
C ASP A 183 10.59 2.83 9.72
N CYS A 184 11.45 3.84 9.85
CA CYS A 184 12.57 4.03 8.92
C CYS A 184 13.59 2.89 9.00
N GLU A 185 13.79 2.29 10.17
CA GLU A 185 14.75 1.18 10.34
C GLU A 185 14.26 -0.08 9.63
N MET A 186 12.99 -0.45 9.84
CA MET A 186 12.38 -1.58 9.13
C MET A 186 12.36 -1.35 7.62
N THR A 187 12.02 -0.13 7.20
CA THR A 187 11.97 0.23 5.79
C THR A 187 13.35 0.14 5.15
N ALA A 188 14.40 0.67 5.82
CA ALA A 188 15.78 0.59 5.33
C ALA A 188 16.26 -0.87 5.23
N ALA A 189 15.99 -1.70 6.25
CA ALA A 189 16.39 -3.11 6.24
C ALA A 189 15.81 -3.89 5.06
N VAL A 190 14.57 -3.57 4.65
CA VAL A 190 13.95 -4.19 3.47
C VAL A 190 14.46 -3.54 2.18
N ALA A 191 14.57 -2.21 2.11
CA ALA A 191 15.02 -1.48 0.92
C ALA A 191 16.47 -1.82 0.54
N ASP A 192 17.34 -2.05 1.52
CA ASP A 192 18.72 -2.48 1.28
C ASP A 192 18.83 -3.96 0.85
N ALA A 193 17.77 -4.73 0.98
CA ALA A 193 17.75 -6.16 0.74
C ALA A 193 17.16 -6.57 -0.62
N VAL A 194 16.47 -5.67 -1.31
CA VAL A 194 15.81 -5.90 -2.60
C VAL A 194 16.15 -4.81 -3.61
N ASP A 195 16.10 -5.13 -4.91
CA ASP A 195 16.32 -4.17 -6.00
C ASP A 195 15.01 -3.56 -6.53
N ILE A 196 13.85 -4.10 -6.11
CA ILE A 196 12.53 -3.58 -6.47
C ILE A 196 12.07 -2.47 -5.51
N PRO A 197 11.23 -1.53 -5.97
CA PRO A 197 10.74 -0.43 -5.15
C PRO A 197 10.06 -0.86 -3.86
N VAL A 198 10.35 -0.16 -2.76
CA VAL A 198 9.70 -0.34 -1.46
C VAL A 198 8.79 0.83 -1.15
N ILE A 199 7.51 0.52 -0.89
CA ILE A 199 6.46 1.45 -0.48
C ILE A 199 6.33 1.36 1.03
N ALA A 200 6.70 2.40 1.76
CA ALA A 200 6.55 2.45 3.21
C ALA A 200 5.11 2.80 3.61
N SER A 201 4.58 2.11 4.60
CA SER A 201 3.23 2.27 5.14
C SER A 201 3.20 2.17 6.66
N GLY A 202 2.27 2.91 7.28
CA GLY A 202 2.07 2.94 8.73
C GLY A 202 2.86 4.05 9.43
N GLY A 203 2.16 4.93 10.17
CA GLY A 203 2.75 5.96 11.01
C GLY A 203 2.75 7.39 10.46
N ALA A 204 2.31 7.64 9.24
CA ALA A 204 2.24 8.99 8.68
C ALA A 204 1.36 9.93 9.52
N GLY A 205 1.90 11.09 9.92
CA GLY A 205 1.18 12.06 10.74
C GLY A 205 1.66 13.50 10.59
N ALA A 206 2.84 13.73 9.97
CA ALA A 206 3.43 15.04 9.72
C ALA A 206 4.27 15.02 8.44
N LEU A 207 4.57 16.20 7.89
CA LEU A 207 5.35 16.33 6.65
C LEU A 207 6.77 15.78 6.79
N ASP A 208 7.41 16.01 7.95
CA ASP A 208 8.76 15.53 8.24
C ASP A 208 8.86 13.99 8.21
N HIS A 209 7.78 13.28 8.56
CA HIS A 209 7.76 11.81 8.51
C HIS A 209 8.01 11.27 7.10
N PHE A 210 7.48 11.94 6.08
CA PHE A 210 7.75 11.58 4.67
C PHE A 210 9.20 11.89 4.27
N ALA A 211 9.75 13.02 4.71
CA ALA A 211 11.15 13.31 4.47
C ALA A 211 12.07 12.27 5.11
N ASP A 212 11.79 11.88 6.35
CA ASP A 212 12.57 10.88 7.08
C ASP A 212 12.55 9.50 6.40
N VAL A 213 11.37 9.02 5.96
CA VAL A 213 11.29 7.70 5.33
C VAL A 213 11.96 7.66 3.96
N PHE A 214 11.98 8.77 3.23
CA PHE A 214 12.69 8.85 1.95
C PHE A 214 14.21 8.97 2.10
N THR A 215 14.70 9.62 3.16
CA THR A 215 16.14 9.87 3.37
C THR A 215 16.80 8.83 4.27
N ARG A 216 16.15 8.44 5.35
CA ARG A 216 16.66 7.48 6.35
C ARG A 216 16.13 6.06 6.10
N GLY A 217 14.88 5.95 5.64
CA GLY A 217 14.25 4.67 5.34
C GLY A 217 14.56 4.13 3.95
N GLY A 218 15.09 4.94 3.05
CA GLY A 218 15.40 4.52 1.69
C GLY A 218 14.16 4.22 0.80
N ALA A 219 12.95 4.45 1.29
CA ALA A 219 11.72 4.14 0.56
C ALA A 219 11.66 4.83 -0.82
N ASP A 220 11.03 4.18 -1.79
CA ASP A 220 10.75 4.72 -3.13
C ASP A 220 9.37 5.37 -3.22
N ALA A 221 8.48 4.96 -2.32
CA ALA A 221 7.17 5.55 -2.15
C ALA A 221 6.75 5.56 -0.68
N ALA A 222 5.84 6.48 -0.34
CA ALA A 222 5.22 6.53 0.97
C ALA A 222 3.70 6.51 0.82
N LEU A 223 3.06 5.55 1.48
CA LEU A 223 1.62 5.36 1.48
C LEU A 223 1.03 5.92 2.77
N ALA A 224 -0.02 6.73 2.63
CA ALA A 224 -0.74 7.28 3.76
C ALA A 224 -2.26 7.32 3.49
N ALA A 225 -3.04 7.35 4.56
CA ALA A 225 -4.49 7.34 4.53
C ALA A 225 -5.09 8.53 5.31
N SER A 226 -5.12 8.47 6.63
CA SER A 226 -5.82 9.41 7.50
C SER A 226 -5.38 10.87 7.32
N ILE A 227 -4.10 11.13 7.12
CA ILE A 227 -3.56 12.48 6.94
C ILE A 227 -4.16 13.18 5.70
N PHE A 228 -4.50 12.39 4.66
CA PHE A 228 -5.15 12.88 3.45
C PHE A 228 -6.68 12.83 3.55
N HIS A 229 -7.26 11.77 4.15
CA HIS A 229 -8.71 11.64 4.26
C HIS A 229 -9.34 12.80 5.01
N PHE A 230 -8.73 13.20 6.11
CA PHE A 230 -9.26 14.25 7.00
C PHE A 230 -8.69 15.64 6.70
N ALA A 231 -7.94 15.77 5.58
CA ALA A 231 -7.36 17.03 5.14
C ALA A 231 -6.47 17.71 6.18
N ASP A 232 -5.76 16.92 7.00
CA ASP A 232 -4.76 17.45 7.92
C ASP A 232 -3.60 18.11 7.16
N THR A 233 -3.32 17.63 5.93
CA THR A 233 -2.46 18.26 4.92
C THR A 233 -2.93 17.88 3.52
N SER A 234 -2.64 18.71 2.53
CA SER A 234 -2.86 18.37 1.12
C SER A 234 -1.63 17.70 0.51
N VAL A 235 -1.84 16.89 -0.55
CA VAL A 235 -0.73 16.29 -1.30
C VAL A 235 0.19 17.36 -1.90
N SER A 236 -0.39 18.44 -2.43
CA SER A 236 0.38 19.55 -3.01
C SER A 236 1.27 20.25 -1.98
N GLU A 237 0.79 20.42 -0.75
CA GLU A 237 1.55 21.00 0.36
C GLU A 237 2.71 20.09 0.78
N LEU A 238 2.46 18.78 0.92
CA LEU A 238 3.48 17.78 1.18
C LEU A 238 4.56 17.80 0.08
N LYS A 239 4.18 17.78 -1.19
CA LYS A 239 5.15 17.79 -2.29
C LYS A 239 5.97 19.09 -2.35
N LYS A 240 5.37 20.24 -2.03
CA LYS A 240 6.12 21.50 -1.87
C LYS A 240 7.16 21.39 -0.76
N TYR A 241 6.77 20.88 0.40
CA TYR A 241 7.66 20.66 1.54
C TYR A 241 8.82 19.74 1.18
N LEU A 242 8.56 18.57 0.57
CA LEU A 242 9.61 17.61 0.18
C LEU A 242 10.63 18.23 -0.78
N ARG A 243 10.18 19.08 -1.71
CA ARG A 243 11.09 19.83 -2.59
C ARG A 243 12.01 20.78 -1.82
N THR A 244 11.52 21.44 -0.76
CA THR A 244 12.39 22.30 0.08
C THR A 244 13.47 21.50 0.82
N LYS A 245 13.23 20.19 1.02
CA LYS A 245 14.21 19.24 1.60
C LYS A 245 15.12 18.59 0.55
N GLY A 246 15.01 18.99 -0.73
CA GLY A 246 15.81 18.43 -1.82
C GLY A 246 15.37 17.03 -2.28
N ILE A 247 14.18 16.57 -1.85
CA ILE A 247 13.63 15.27 -2.22
C ILE A 247 12.86 15.40 -3.54
N PRO A 248 13.26 14.68 -4.61
CA PRO A 248 12.60 14.76 -5.90
C PRO A 248 11.22 14.10 -5.85
N VAL A 249 10.17 14.86 -6.14
CA VAL A 249 8.78 14.38 -6.28
C VAL A 249 8.18 14.90 -7.58
N ARG A 250 7.17 14.21 -8.11
CA ARG A 250 6.42 14.69 -9.29
C ARG A 250 5.71 16.00 -8.98
N THR A 251 5.57 16.84 -10.02
CA THR A 251 4.84 18.13 -9.96
C THR A 251 3.42 17.95 -10.46
#